data_782b54ef77c8186afce9c88c7cea46b6
#
_entry.id   782b54ef77c8186afce9c88c7cea46b6
#
_cell.length_a   1.000
_cell.length_b   1.000
_cell.length_c   1.000
_cell.angle_alpha   90.00
_cell.angle_beta   90.00
_cell.angle_gamma   90.00
#
_symmetry.space_group_name_H-M   'P 1'
#
loop_
_entity.id
_entity.type
_entity.pdbx_description
1 polymer ?
#
loop_
_entity_poly.entity_id
_entity_poly.type
_entity_poly.pdbx_seq_one_letter_code
_entity_poly.pdbx_strand_id
1 'polypeptide(L)'
;MKQARALAGLSLGQVAREDISRTAIYFVETGKAKPSRETLELIAQRTGQPLDFFLAGAGDLDQHPVARIAEMERLLVTGDNAGVVEAAEAALTQKYGGESEARIKLLASMAHLRLAQPVLGRRLAVAARTYFEQASDMRMTAEALGNEAQAAGLMQDPAALQIAEGALATCRALRPVPQVLEARLLRVLGHMLLAAQRWTEAIECYEEAVAVGDVVQDLHQLSLLYSGMSLAHQEMGQINEATRYAQKALTIHETLRDRLSQARSLNNLGWMLVKLGEHTSARTHIERAIRIAEEQRLETGMSEFLVTLAQLELGEGDLDRAAEVARQAIELTVRHGEMATAAEAHAILGRIAARNGSDADADEAFAAALAAAKTLGSGARLTQVHEAYAEVLEARGDLVAANRHLRHAIASHRPAALLESRSAIA
;
A
#
# COMPACT_ATOMS: atom_id res chain seq x y z
N MET A 1 -22.29 29.23 -2.27
CA MET A 1 -22.66 29.29 -0.84
C MET A 1 -22.97 27.91 -0.24
N LYS A 2 -23.94 27.16 -0.73
CA LYS A 2 -24.27 25.81 -0.20
C LYS A 2 -23.04 24.90 -0.12
N GLN A 3 -22.19 24.94 -1.12
CA GLN A 3 -20.95 24.18 -1.19
C GLN A 3 -19.93 24.64 -0.12
N ALA A 4 -19.70 25.95 0.03
CA ALA A 4 -18.80 26.47 1.08
C ALA A 4 -19.26 26.08 2.48
N ARG A 5 -20.57 26.15 2.75
CA ARG A 5 -21.14 25.73 4.02
C ARG A 5 -20.99 24.22 4.26
N ALA A 6 -21.19 23.41 3.21
CA ALA A 6 -21.03 21.96 3.29
C ALA A 6 -19.57 21.57 3.55
N LEU A 7 -18.61 22.22 2.88
CA LEU A 7 -17.17 22.03 3.09
C LEU A 7 -16.74 22.39 4.52
N ALA A 8 -17.35 23.44 5.09
CA ALA A 8 -17.10 23.86 6.47
C ALA A 8 -17.86 23.01 7.52
N GLY A 9 -18.69 22.05 7.10
CA GLY A 9 -19.52 21.22 8.01
C GLY A 9 -20.57 22.02 8.80
N LEU A 10 -20.96 23.22 8.32
CA LEU A 10 -21.81 24.13 9.06
C LEU A 10 -23.29 24.01 8.67
N SER A 11 -24.18 24.13 9.66
CA SER A 11 -25.60 24.30 9.43
C SER A 11 -25.95 25.73 8.97
N LEU A 12 -27.14 25.92 8.36
CA LEU A 12 -27.63 27.26 8.02
C LEU A 12 -27.63 28.22 9.22
N GLY A 13 -27.95 27.71 10.41
CA GLY A 13 -27.96 28.51 11.63
C GLY A 13 -26.56 28.93 12.08
N GLN A 14 -25.57 28.07 11.92
CA GLN A 14 -24.18 28.37 12.27
C GLN A 14 -23.55 29.40 11.32
N VAL A 15 -23.95 29.40 10.04
CA VAL A 15 -23.55 30.44 9.11
C VAL A 15 -24.33 31.72 9.32
N ALA A 16 -25.62 31.66 9.67
CA ALA A 16 -26.46 32.82 9.89
C ALA A 16 -26.08 33.64 11.14
N ARG A 17 -25.88 32.97 12.30
CA ARG A 17 -25.73 33.60 13.59
C ARG A 17 -26.76 34.71 13.85
N GLU A 18 -26.36 35.82 14.43
CA GLU A 18 -27.25 36.95 14.73
C GLU A 18 -27.27 38.01 13.62
N ASP A 19 -26.28 38.02 12.73
CA ASP A 19 -26.11 39.07 11.72
C ASP A 19 -26.91 38.84 10.43
N ILE A 20 -27.25 37.59 10.11
CA ILE A 20 -27.94 37.22 8.86
C ILE A 20 -29.08 36.24 9.20
N SER A 21 -30.28 36.46 8.66
CA SER A 21 -31.36 35.49 8.89
C SER A 21 -31.10 34.16 8.16
N ARG A 22 -31.50 33.03 8.77
CA ARG A 22 -31.42 31.71 8.14
C ARG A 22 -32.14 31.66 6.79
N THR A 23 -33.25 32.40 6.68
CA THR A 23 -34.05 32.51 5.46
C THR A 23 -33.28 33.26 4.37
N ALA A 24 -32.53 34.32 4.72
CA ALA A 24 -31.70 35.03 3.78
C ALA A 24 -30.59 34.16 3.21
N ILE A 25 -29.89 33.39 4.06
CA ILE A 25 -28.88 32.41 3.61
C ILE A 25 -29.50 31.36 2.70
N TYR A 26 -30.66 30.80 3.06
CA TYR A 26 -31.38 29.85 2.22
C TYR A 26 -31.75 30.43 0.85
N PHE A 27 -32.20 31.66 0.79
CA PHE A 27 -32.53 32.32 -0.50
C PHE A 27 -31.29 32.57 -1.35
N VAL A 28 -30.17 32.91 -0.76
CA VAL A 28 -28.89 33.03 -1.48
C VAL A 28 -28.42 31.65 -1.97
N GLU A 29 -28.50 30.60 -1.14
CA GLU A 29 -28.14 29.23 -1.55
C GLU A 29 -29.02 28.65 -2.67
N THR A 30 -30.28 29.11 -2.75
CA THR A 30 -31.23 28.66 -3.77
C THR A 30 -31.32 29.62 -4.98
N GLY A 31 -30.46 30.68 -5.03
CA GLY A 31 -30.42 31.65 -6.11
C GLY A 31 -31.61 32.62 -6.14
N LYS A 32 -32.44 32.64 -5.09
CA LYS A 32 -33.63 33.50 -4.98
C LYS A 32 -33.32 34.93 -4.50
N ALA A 33 -32.12 35.15 -3.96
CA ALA A 33 -31.65 36.46 -3.54
C ALA A 33 -30.16 36.61 -3.87
N LYS A 34 -29.74 37.84 -4.27
CA LYS A 34 -28.32 38.17 -4.41
C LYS A 34 -27.83 38.78 -3.10
N PRO A 35 -26.76 38.23 -2.50
CA PRO A 35 -26.20 38.74 -1.26
C PRO A 35 -25.48 40.10 -1.52
N SER A 36 -25.43 40.95 -0.50
CA SER A 36 -24.53 42.12 -0.51
C SER A 36 -23.07 41.65 -0.34
N ARG A 37 -22.12 42.54 -0.70
CA ARG A 37 -20.69 42.26 -0.51
C ARG A 37 -20.38 42.00 0.98
N GLU A 38 -20.92 42.79 1.91
CA GLU A 38 -20.77 42.63 3.36
C GLU A 38 -21.30 41.26 3.83
N THR A 39 -22.45 40.83 3.27
CA THR A 39 -22.99 39.48 3.56
C THR A 39 -22.02 38.40 3.08
N LEU A 40 -21.41 38.56 1.89
CA LEU A 40 -20.43 37.59 1.36
C LEU A 40 -19.16 37.55 2.21
N GLU A 41 -18.68 38.72 2.68
CA GLU A 41 -17.50 38.82 3.56
C GLU A 41 -17.74 38.09 4.90
N LEU A 42 -18.93 38.28 5.52
CA LEU A 42 -19.30 37.55 6.74
C LEU A 42 -19.38 36.03 6.51
N ILE A 43 -19.95 35.61 5.38
CA ILE A 43 -20.05 34.19 5.04
C ILE A 43 -18.67 33.60 4.74
N ALA A 44 -17.80 34.33 4.05
CA ALA A 44 -16.41 33.97 3.77
C ALA A 44 -15.65 33.71 5.07
N GLN A 45 -15.71 34.66 6.01
CA GLN A 45 -15.08 34.54 7.32
C GLN A 45 -15.61 33.32 8.12
N ARG A 46 -16.91 33.03 8.06
CA ARG A 46 -17.55 31.95 8.85
C ARG A 46 -17.31 30.58 8.25
N THR A 47 -17.20 30.50 6.92
CA THR A 47 -16.93 29.24 6.21
C THR A 47 -15.45 28.98 5.99
N GLY A 48 -14.56 29.93 6.35
CA GLY A 48 -13.12 29.82 6.10
C GLY A 48 -12.74 29.90 4.62
N GLN A 49 -13.68 30.36 3.76
CA GLN A 49 -13.43 30.47 2.32
C GLN A 49 -13.07 31.92 1.96
N PRO A 50 -12.15 32.14 1.00
CA PRO A 50 -11.82 33.48 0.54
C PRO A 50 -13.04 34.15 -0.11
N LEU A 51 -13.12 35.48 -0.05
CA LEU A 51 -14.23 36.24 -0.62
C LEU A 51 -14.40 35.96 -2.12
N ASP A 52 -13.31 35.80 -2.86
CA ASP A 52 -13.29 35.53 -4.29
C ASP A 52 -14.00 34.21 -4.65
N PHE A 53 -14.02 33.23 -3.75
CA PHE A 53 -14.84 32.02 -3.89
C PHE A 53 -16.32 32.30 -4.10
N PHE A 54 -16.84 33.38 -3.52
CA PHE A 54 -18.24 33.75 -3.60
C PHE A 54 -18.53 34.79 -4.74
N LEU A 55 -17.50 35.51 -5.19
CA LEU A 55 -17.62 36.50 -6.24
C LEU A 55 -17.49 35.91 -7.65
N ALA A 56 -16.86 34.75 -7.76
CA ALA A 56 -16.79 33.98 -9.00
C ALA A 56 -18.20 33.56 -9.46
N GLY A 57 -18.51 33.70 -10.74
CA GLY A 57 -19.77 33.23 -11.34
C GLY A 57 -19.90 31.72 -11.28
N ALA A 58 -21.11 31.17 -11.43
CA ALA A 58 -21.37 29.73 -11.33
C ALA A 58 -20.51 28.87 -12.29
N GLY A 59 -20.04 29.44 -13.41
CA GLY A 59 -19.12 28.79 -14.35
C GLY A 59 -17.65 28.85 -13.91
N ASP A 60 -17.27 29.83 -13.08
CA ASP A 60 -15.91 29.99 -12.56
C ASP A 60 -15.68 29.19 -11.25
N LEU A 61 -16.73 28.84 -10.50
CA LEU A 61 -16.61 28.12 -9.24
C LEU A 61 -16.04 26.72 -9.43
N ASP A 62 -16.39 26.05 -10.52
CA ASP A 62 -15.85 24.72 -10.86
C ASP A 62 -14.36 24.78 -11.27
N GLN A 63 -13.88 25.96 -11.65
CA GLN A 63 -12.48 26.21 -12.01
C GLN A 63 -11.66 26.77 -10.84
N HIS A 64 -12.31 27.16 -9.73
CA HIS A 64 -11.59 27.71 -8.58
C HIS A 64 -10.72 26.63 -7.91
N PRO A 65 -9.44 26.91 -7.58
CA PRO A 65 -8.51 25.91 -7.06
C PRO A 65 -9.02 25.22 -5.78
N VAL A 66 -9.71 25.95 -4.90
CA VAL A 66 -10.29 25.40 -3.66
C VAL A 66 -11.36 24.36 -3.96
N ALA A 67 -12.23 24.59 -4.96
CA ALA A 67 -13.24 23.63 -5.36
C ALA A 67 -12.61 22.36 -5.98
N ARG A 68 -11.58 22.53 -6.79
CA ARG A 68 -10.82 21.41 -7.37
C ARG A 68 -10.09 20.59 -6.32
N ILE A 69 -9.44 21.24 -5.36
CA ILE A 69 -8.80 20.56 -4.24
C ILE A 69 -9.83 19.74 -3.44
N ALA A 70 -10.96 20.35 -3.07
CA ALA A 70 -12.03 19.67 -2.35
C ALA A 70 -12.63 18.48 -3.12
N GLU A 71 -12.77 18.60 -4.44
CA GLU A 71 -13.20 17.50 -5.29
C GLU A 71 -12.17 16.36 -5.31
N MET A 72 -10.88 16.66 -5.44
CA MET A 72 -9.83 15.67 -5.40
C MET A 72 -9.76 14.97 -4.02
N GLU A 73 -9.91 15.71 -2.93
CA GLU A 73 -9.98 15.15 -1.58
C GLU A 73 -11.17 14.18 -1.44
N ARG A 74 -12.33 14.55 -1.98
CA ARG A 74 -13.52 13.68 -2.01
C ARG A 74 -13.26 12.40 -2.82
N LEU A 75 -12.67 12.51 -4.01
CA LEU A 75 -12.32 11.37 -4.86
C LEU A 75 -11.30 10.44 -4.17
N LEU A 76 -10.32 10.99 -3.46
CA LEU A 76 -9.37 10.20 -2.66
C LEU A 76 -10.06 9.40 -1.55
N VAL A 77 -11.06 9.99 -0.89
CA VAL A 77 -11.85 9.31 0.15
C VAL A 77 -12.70 8.20 -0.43
N THR A 78 -13.28 8.40 -1.62
CA THR A 78 -14.08 7.35 -2.30
C THR A 78 -13.23 6.30 -3.03
N GLY A 79 -11.90 6.48 -3.07
CA GLY A 79 -10.98 5.55 -3.72
C GLY A 79 -10.88 5.72 -5.25
N ASP A 80 -11.52 6.73 -5.82
CA ASP A 80 -11.42 7.04 -7.26
C ASP A 80 -10.10 7.75 -7.57
N ASN A 81 -9.01 7.00 -7.53
CA ASN A 81 -7.67 7.54 -7.78
C ASN A 81 -7.46 7.97 -9.24
N ALA A 82 -8.14 7.34 -10.19
CA ALA A 82 -8.07 7.74 -11.60
C ALA A 82 -8.74 9.11 -11.81
N GLY A 83 -9.91 9.32 -11.20
CA GLY A 83 -10.59 10.61 -11.21
C GLY A 83 -9.76 11.73 -10.55
N VAL A 84 -8.98 11.42 -9.50
CA VAL A 84 -8.04 12.39 -8.89
C VAL A 84 -6.96 12.80 -9.89
N VAL A 85 -6.38 11.84 -10.61
CA VAL A 85 -5.33 12.14 -11.61
C VAL A 85 -5.89 13.01 -12.72
N GLU A 86 -7.05 12.68 -13.27
CA GLU A 86 -7.71 13.46 -14.32
C GLU A 86 -8.03 14.90 -13.85
N ALA A 87 -8.61 15.02 -12.64
CA ALA A 87 -8.90 16.33 -12.04
C ALA A 87 -7.64 17.16 -11.80
N ALA A 88 -6.53 16.52 -11.39
CA ALA A 88 -5.24 17.18 -11.18
C ALA A 88 -4.63 17.67 -12.51
N GLU A 89 -4.63 16.83 -13.55
CA GLU A 89 -4.13 17.20 -14.87
C GLU A 89 -4.89 18.40 -15.42
N ALA A 90 -6.22 18.36 -15.35
CA ALA A 90 -7.06 19.49 -15.78
C ALA A 90 -6.78 20.76 -14.97
N ALA A 91 -6.58 20.63 -13.65
CA ALA A 91 -6.29 21.75 -12.77
C ALA A 91 -4.89 22.35 -13.03
N LEU A 92 -3.87 21.54 -13.25
CA LEU A 92 -2.49 21.98 -13.48
C LEU A 92 -2.32 22.70 -14.83
N THR A 93 -3.19 22.47 -15.81
CA THR A 93 -3.21 23.24 -17.08
C THR A 93 -3.59 24.72 -16.85
N GLN A 94 -4.33 25.00 -15.78
CA GLN A 94 -4.85 26.35 -15.49
C GLN A 94 -3.85 27.25 -14.76
N LYS A 95 -2.68 26.72 -14.35
CA LYS A 95 -1.58 27.47 -13.71
C LYS A 95 -2.06 28.33 -12.54
N TYR A 96 -2.70 27.71 -11.54
CA TYR A 96 -3.14 28.44 -10.34
C TYR A 96 -2.00 29.11 -9.56
N GLY A 97 -0.79 28.50 -9.63
CA GLY A 97 0.39 28.97 -8.91
C GLY A 97 0.33 28.76 -7.39
N GLY A 98 1.48 28.96 -6.76
CA GLY A 98 1.60 28.99 -5.31
C GLY A 98 1.10 27.75 -4.57
N GLU A 99 0.48 27.96 -3.41
CA GLU A 99 0.00 26.93 -2.49
C GLU A 99 -1.01 25.97 -3.15
N SER A 100 -1.96 26.50 -3.91
CA SER A 100 -3.00 25.69 -4.55
C SER A 100 -2.40 24.67 -5.50
N GLU A 101 -1.42 25.07 -6.30
CA GLU A 101 -0.72 24.16 -7.22
C GLU A 101 0.07 23.08 -6.45
N ALA A 102 0.75 23.47 -5.36
CA ALA A 102 1.48 22.52 -4.52
C ALA A 102 0.54 21.51 -3.86
N ARG A 103 -0.63 21.93 -3.36
CA ARG A 103 -1.65 21.03 -2.81
C ARG A 103 -2.21 20.06 -3.85
N ILE A 104 -2.50 20.55 -5.07
CA ILE A 104 -2.95 19.70 -6.18
C ILE A 104 -1.89 18.63 -6.50
N LYS A 105 -0.61 19.03 -6.60
CA LYS A 105 0.50 18.09 -6.82
C LYS A 105 0.60 17.04 -5.71
N LEU A 106 0.39 17.44 -4.46
CA LEU A 106 0.45 16.52 -3.32
C LEU A 106 -0.68 15.48 -3.38
N LEU A 107 -1.92 15.90 -3.67
CA LEU A 107 -3.06 14.99 -3.82
C LEU A 107 -2.88 14.05 -5.02
N ALA A 108 -2.41 14.59 -6.15
CA ALA A 108 -2.10 13.79 -7.34
C ALA A 108 -0.99 12.77 -7.06
N SER A 109 0.04 13.14 -6.27
CA SER A 109 1.08 12.22 -5.83
C SER A 109 0.49 11.02 -5.08
N MET A 110 -0.44 11.25 -4.14
CA MET A 110 -1.12 10.17 -3.42
C MET A 110 -1.88 9.24 -4.36
N ALA A 111 -2.61 9.81 -5.33
CA ALA A 111 -3.36 9.02 -6.30
C ALA A 111 -2.44 8.16 -7.18
N HIS A 112 -1.35 8.73 -7.70
CA HIS A 112 -0.36 7.98 -8.48
C HIS A 112 0.27 6.83 -7.67
N LEU A 113 0.56 7.04 -6.38
CA LEU A 113 1.09 5.99 -5.51
C LEU A 113 0.09 4.85 -5.32
N ARG A 114 -1.20 5.16 -5.15
CA ARG A 114 -2.27 4.15 -5.04
C ARG A 114 -2.50 3.40 -6.36
N LEU A 115 -2.19 4.02 -7.50
CA LEU A 115 -2.22 3.41 -8.84
C LEU A 115 -0.91 2.69 -9.21
N ALA A 116 -0.01 2.46 -8.24
CA ALA A 116 1.30 1.84 -8.46
C ALA A 116 2.17 2.55 -9.51
N GLN A 117 2.10 3.87 -9.56
CA GLN A 117 2.88 4.73 -10.47
C GLN A 117 3.91 5.57 -9.67
N PRO A 118 4.92 4.96 -9.04
CA PRO A 118 5.79 5.62 -8.07
C PRO A 118 6.66 6.72 -8.68
N VAL A 119 7.07 6.62 -9.93
CA VAL A 119 7.89 7.64 -10.59
C VAL A 119 7.15 8.97 -10.70
N LEU A 120 5.89 8.95 -11.14
CA LEU A 120 5.05 10.14 -11.21
C LEU A 120 4.70 10.65 -9.81
N GLY A 121 4.33 9.75 -8.90
CA GLY A 121 4.05 10.06 -7.51
C GLY A 121 5.23 10.80 -6.86
N ARG A 122 6.46 10.28 -7.00
CA ARG A 122 7.67 10.92 -6.45
C ARG A 122 7.90 12.30 -7.02
N ARG A 123 7.83 12.44 -8.35
CA ARG A 123 8.05 13.74 -9.00
C ARG A 123 7.11 14.82 -8.47
N LEU A 124 5.84 14.48 -8.28
CA LEU A 124 4.83 15.40 -7.77
C LEU A 124 5.02 15.69 -6.28
N ALA A 125 5.37 14.68 -5.47
CA ALA A 125 5.67 14.84 -4.05
C ALA A 125 6.86 15.79 -3.82
N VAL A 126 7.98 15.59 -4.54
CA VAL A 126 9.16 16.46 -4.48
C VAL A 126 8.81 17.90 -4.89
N ALA A 127 8.03 18.08 -5.95
CA ALA A 127 7.63 19.41 -6.37
C ALA A 127 6.73 20.13 -5.34
N ALA A 128 5.82 19.41 -4.70
CA ALA A 128 5.00 19.93 -3.61
C ALA A 128 5.87 20.26 -2.38
N ARG A 129 6.75 19.35 -1.98
CA ARG A 129 7.69 19.55 -0.86
C ARG A 129 8.52 20.81 -1.03
N THR A 130 9.13 20.99 -2.21
CA THR A 130 9.97 22.16 -2.50
C THR A 130 9.21 23.47 -2.25
N TYR A 131 7.95 23.56 -2.64
CA TYR A 131 7.12 24.72 -2.37
C TYR A 131 6.86 24.91 -0.87
N PHE A 132 6.44 23.85 -0.17
CA PHE A 132 6.08 23.95 1.24
C PHE A 132 7.28 24.24 2.14
N GLU A 133 8.47 23.73 1.81
CA GLU A 133 9.73 24.11 2.48
C GLU A 133 10.01 25.60 2.34
N GLN A 134 9.87 26.16 1.11
CA GLN A 134 10.06 27.60 0.88
C GLN A 134 9.00 28.45 1.59
N ALA A 135 7.77 27.94 1.67
CA ALA A 135 6.67 28.60 2.39
C ALA A 135 6.74 28.39 3.90
N SER A 136 7.72 27.62 4.40
CA SER A 136 7.85 27.27 5.83
C SER A 136 6.63 26.54 6.41
N ASP A 137 5.83 25.86 5.55
CA ASP A 137 4.73 25.00 5.99
C ASP A 137 5.26 23.62 6.35
N MET A 138 5.69 23.45 7.58
CA MET A 138 6.27 22.21 8.09
C MET A 138 5.29 21.05 8.07
N ARG A 139 3.97 21.30 8.21
CA ARG A 139 2.96 20.24 8.18
C ARG A 139 2.84 19.64 6.77
N MET A 140 2.67 20.50 5.78
CA MET A 140 2.57 20.07 4.38
C MET A 140 3.89 19.50 3.86
N THR A 141 5.03 20.00 4.37
CA THR A 141 6.37 19.44 4.11
C THR A 141 6.46 18.00 4.61
N ALA A 142 6.06 17.71 5.85
CA ALA A 142 6.06 16.36 6.40
C ALA A 142 5.15 15.41 5.60
N GLU A 143 4.01 15.90 5.16
CA GLU A 143 3.07 15.14 4.33
C GLU A 143 3.66 14.79 2.95
N ALA A 144 4.32 15.76 2.30
CA ALA A 144 4.98 15.56 1.03
C ALA A 144 6.18 14.61 1.13
N LEU A 145 6.99 14.72 2.20
CA LEU A 145 8.06 13.78 2.52
C LEU A 145 7.54 12.35 2.72
N GLY A 146 6.38 12.18 3.38
CA GLY A 146 5.74 10.87 3.53
C GLY A 146 5.38 10.22 2.19
N ASN A 147 4.84 11.00 1.25
CA ASN A 147 4.55 10.51 -0.10
C ASN A 147 5.85 10.22 -0.88
N GLU A 148 6.88 11.05 -0.73
CA GLU A 148 8.18 10.82 -1.35
C GLU A 148 8.83 9.53 -0.82
N ALA A 149 8.79 9.28 0.49
CA ALA A 149 9.29 8.06 1.11
C ALA A 149 8.55 6.82 0.57
N GLN A 150 7.23 6.89 0.48
CA GLN A 150 6.43 5.79 -0.06
C GLN A 150 6.77 5.51 -1.53
N ALA A 151 6.93 6.56 -2.35
CA ALA A 151 7.38 6.43 -3.73
C ALA A 151 8.76 5.80 -3.83
N ALA A 152 9.72 6.29 -3.03
CA ALA A 152 11.08 5.78 -2.97
C ALA A 152 11.10 4.30 -2.57
N GLY A 153 10.29 3.89 -1.59
CA GLY A 153 10.15 2.49 -1.20
C GLY A 153 9.63 1.60 -2.32
N LEU A 154 8.59 2.03 -3.04
CA LEU A 154 8.07 1.30 -4.21
C LEU A 154 9.11 1.19 -5.36
N MET A 155 10.03 2.14 -5.45
CA MET A 155 11.14 2.14 -6.41
C MET A 155 12.38 1.40 -5.89
N GLN A 156 12.34 0.85 -4.69
CA GLN A 156 13.47 0.21 -4.01
C GLN A 156 14.69 1.14 -3.86
N ASP A 157 14.45 2.44 -3.72
CA ASP A 157 15.50 3.44 -3.50
C ASP A 157 16.05 3.29 -2.07
N PRO A 158 17.36 3.11 -1.87
CA PRO A 158 17.96 2.98 -0.54
C PRO A 158 17.75 4.21 0.36
N ALA A 159 17.45 5.38 -0.21
CA ALA A 159 17.12 6.59 0.57
C ALA A 159 15.72 6.57 1.21
N ALA A 160 14.85 5.62 0.85
CA ALA A 160 13.45 5.59 1.29
C ALA A 160 13.30 5.62 2.81
N LEU A 161 14.11 4.85 3.52
CA LEU A 161 14.09 4.80 4.99
C LEU A 161 14.45 6.15 5.61
N GLN A 162 15.54 6.76 5.15
CA GLN A 162 15.98 8.08 5.65
C GLN A 162 14.95 9.18 5.38
N ILE A 163 14.28 9.14 4.22
CA ILE A 163 13.21 10.11 3.89
C ILE A 163 12.04 9.91 4.83
N ALA A 164 11.64 8.67 5.13
CA ALA A 164 10.54 8.36 6.06
C ALA A 164 10.86 8.83 7.49
N GLU A 165 12.07 8.58 7.98
CA GLU A 165 12.54 9.08 9.28
C GLU A 165 12.50 10.61 9.34
N GLY A 166 12.95 11.29 8.28
CA GLY A 166 12.89 12.75 8.16
C GLY A 166 11.46 13.30 8.15
N ALA A 167 10.54 12.62 7.48
CA ALA A 167 9.12 12.96 7.46
C ALA A 167 8.50 12.91 8.86
N LEU A 168 8.75 11.82 9.60
CA LEU A 168 8.25 11.64 10.96
C LEU A 168 8.86 12.66 11.92
N ALA A 169 10.17 12.91 11.82
CA ALA A 169 10.85 13.93 12.65
C ALA A 169 10.28 15.33 12.41
N THR A 170 10.02 15.69 11.16
CA THR A 170 9.40 16.97 10.78
C THR A 170 7.98 17.10 11.37
N CYS A 171 7.18 16.03 11.29
CA CYS A 171 5.85 15.99 11.89
C CYS A 171 5.90 16.17 13.42
N ARG A 172 6.79 15.46 14.09
CA ARG A 172 6.97 15.51 15.57
C ARG A 172 7.53 16.81 16.08
N ALA A 173 8.12 17.64 15.24
CA ALA A 173 8.54 19.00 15.59
C ALA A 173 7.37 19.99 15.70
N LEU A 174 6.20 19.69 15.15
CA LEU A 174 5.00 20.52 15.21
C LEU A 174 4.39 20.55 16.61
N ARG A 175 3.73 21.66 16.94
CA ARG A 175 3.02 21.81 18.22
C ARG A 175 1.64 22.44 17.97
N PRO A 176 0.53 21.72 18.23
CA PRO A 176 0.46 20.31 18.61
C PRO A 176 0.87 19.37 17.46
N VAL A 177 1.32 18.16 17.80
CA VAL A 177 1.63 17.14 16.80
C VAL A 177 0.32 16.69 16.12
N PRO A 178 0.22 16.71 14.78
CA PRO A 178 -0.99 16.28 14.08
C PRO A 178 -1.07 14.74 14.05
N GLN A 179 -1.84 14.17 14.95
CA GLN A 179 -1.92 12.72 15.21
C GLN A 179 -2.21 11.88 13.96
N VAL A 180 -3.17 12.28 13.14
CA VAL A 180 -3.52 11.55 11.90
C VAL A 180 -2.33 11.49 10.93
N LEU A 181 -1.58 12.58 10.81
CA LEU A 181 -0.38 12.61 9.98
C LEU A 181 0.73 11.75 10.59
N GLU A 182 0.95 11.86 11.91
CA GLU A 182 1.95 11.05 12.62
C GLU A 182 1.70 9.56 12.44
N ALA A 183 0.48 9.09 12.65
CA ALA A 183 0.13 7.68 12.47
C ALA A 183 0.35 7.20 11.02
N ARG A 184 0.03 8.04 10.02
CA ARG A 184 0.29 7.73 8.61
C ARG A 184 1.79 7.63 8.32
N LEU A 185 2.60 8.53 8.89
CA LEU A 185 4.06 8.52 8.71
C LEU A 185 4.72 7.35 9.44
N LEU A 186 4.25 6.98 10.63
CA LEU A 186 4.67 5.77 11.33
C LEU A 186 4.40 4.51 10.50
N ARG A 187 3.24 4.43 9.84
CA ARG A 187 2.94 3.33 8.92
C ARG A 187 3.90 3.31 7.74
N VAL A 188 4.20 4.46 7.13
CA VAL A 188 5.17 4.55 6.03
C VAL A 188 6.55 4.11 6.49
N LEU A 189 7.01 4.58 7.65
CA LEU A 189 8.28 4.18 8.24
C LEU A 189 8.32 2.67 8.52
N GLY A 190 7.26 2.11 9.11
CA GLY A 190 7.14 0.67 9.35
C GLY A 190 7.29 -0.15 8.06
N HIS A 191 6.70 0.29 6.94
CA HIS A 191 6.90 -0.37 5.64
C HIS A 191 8.35 -0.28 5.13
N MET A 192 9.03 0.85 5.36
CA MET A 192 10.45 0.99 4.98
C MET A 192 11.34 0.10 5.84
N LEU A 193 11.02 -0.01 7.13
CA LEU A 193 11.72 -0.93 8.06
C LEU A 193 11.50 -2.39 7.68
N LEU A 194 10.28 -2.78 7.26
CA LEU A 194 10.02 -4.11 6.70
C LEU A 194 10.91 -4.41 5.49
N ALA A 195 10.98 -3.48 4.54
CA ALA A 195 11.83 -3.62 3.35
C ALA A 195 13.32 -3.71 3.71
N ALA A 196 13.73 -3.04 4.80
CA ALA A 196 15.08 -3.09 5.37
C ALA A 196 15.33 -4.31 6.28
N GLN A 197 14.37 -5.24 6.40
CA GLN A 197 14.43 -6.44 7.27
C GLN A 197 14.59 -6.11 8.77
N ARG A 198 14.18 -4.91 9.19
CA ARG A 198 14.18 -4.45 10.59
C ARG A 198 12.80 -4.72 11.20
N TRP A 199 12.44 -6.02 11.30
CA TRP A 199 11.09 -6.48 11.61
C TRP A 199 10.56 -5.97 12.94
N THR A 200 11.39 -6.05 14.01
CA THR A 200 11.00 -5.62 15.36
C THR A 200 10.67 -4.13 15.38
N GLU A 201 11.52 -3.31 14.79
CA GLU A 201 11.31 -1.86 14.73
C GLU A 201 10.09 -1.49 13.86
N ALA A 202 9.81 -2.29 12.83
CA ALA A 202 8.59 -2.12 12.04
C ALA A 202 7.33 -2.36 12.88
N ILE A 203 7.34 -3.42 13.73
CA ILE A 203 6.23 -3.72 14.66
C ILE A 203 6.05 -2.57 15.64
N GLU A 204 7.13 -2.08 16.26
CA GLU A 204 7.09 -0.95 17.20
C GLU A 204 6.45 0.30 16.55
N CYS A 205 6.84 0.62 15.30
CA CYS A 205 6.22 1.72 14.56
C CYS A 205 4.72 1.52 14.32
N TYR A 206 4.30 0.30 13.98
CA TYR A 206 2.88 0.00 13.78
C TYR A 206 2.08 0.04 15.09
N GLU A 207 2.65 -0.46 16.20
CA GLU A 207 2.03 -0.39 17.52
C GLU A 207 1.89 1.05 17.98
N GLU A 208 2.92 1.87 17.79
CA GLU A 208 2.86 3.31 18.07
C GLU A 208 1.79 4.00 17.22
N ALA A 209 1.70 3.67 15.92
CA ALA A 209 0.66 4.20 15.04
C ALA A 209 -0.76 3.85 15.52
N VAL A 210 -0.97 2.63 16.02
CA VAL A 210 -2.26 2.21 16.60
C VAL A 210 -2.56 2.95 17.91
N ALA A 211 -1.53 3.25 18.72
CA ALA A 211 -1.68 3.96 19.99
C ALA A 211 -1.99 5.45 19.80
N VAL A 212 -1.67 6.05 18.67
CA VAL A 212 -2.04 7.43 18.33
C VAL A 212 -3.56 7.47 18.06
N GLY A 213 -4.31 7.98 19.04
CA GLY A 213 -5.74 7.78 19.30
C GLY A 213 -6.77 7.93 18.19
N ASP A 214 -6.51 8.70 17.12
CA ASP A 214 -7.48 8.93 16.05
C ASP A 214 -7.48 7.87 14.94
N VAL A 215 -6.46 7.00 14.89
CA VAL A 215 -6.35 5.95 13.86
C VAL A 215 -7.44 4.89 14.01
N VAL A 216 -7.92 4.67 15.22
CA VAL A 216 -9.01 3.70 15.50
C VAL A 216 -10.31 4.07 14.78
N GLN A 217 -10.50 5.34 14.41
CA GLN A 217 -11.67 5.80 13.66
C GLN A 217 -11.54 5.56 12.14
N ASP A 218 -10.33 5.40 11.61
CA ASP A 218 -10.07 5.06 10.21
C ASP A 218 -9.78 3.56 10.07
N LEU A 219 -10.83 2.77 9.88
CA LEU A 219 -10.72 1.32 9.72
C LEU A 219 -9.78 0.92 8.58
N HIS A 220 -9.72 1.70 7.50
CA HIS A 220 -8.81 1.39 6.39
C HIS A 220 -7.34 1.51 6.82
N GLN A 221 -6.95 2.60 7.51
CA GLN A 221 -5.60 2.73 8.04
C GLN A 221 -5.28 1.62 9.05
N LEU A 222 -6.22 1.30 9.93
CA LEU A 222 -6.04 0.23 10.92
C LEU A 222 -5.83 -1.13 10.26
N SER A 223 -6.53 -1.45 9.18
CA SER A 223 -6.33 -2.70 8.44
C SER A 223 -4.93 -2.79 7.83
N LEU A 224 -4.41 -1.68 7.30
CA LEU A 224 -3.05 -1.61 6.75
C LEU A 224 -1.98 -1.83 7.84
N LEU A 225 -2.19 -1.27 9.05
CA LEU A 225 -1.29 -1.49 10.18
C LEU A 225 -1.27 -2.96 10.60
N TYR A 226 -2.44 -3.58 10.76
CA TYR A 226 -2.52 -5.00 11.11
C TYR A 226 -1.94 -5.91 10.02
N SER A 227 -2.10 -5.57 8.75
CA SER A 227 -1.47 -6.29 7.65
C SER A 227 0.07 -6.18 7.69
N GLY A 228 0.59 -4.99 8.01
CA GLY A 228 2.03 -4.78 8.20
C GLY A 228 2.59 -5.56 9.39
N MET A 229 1.90 -5.57 10.53
CA MET A 229 2.27 -6.39 11.70
C MET A 229 2.26 -7.87 11.38
N SER A 230 1.22 -8.34 10.67
CA SER A 230 1.13 -9.73 10.24
C SER A 230 2.33 -10.13 9.40
N LEU A 231 2.70 -9.30 8.42
CA LEU A 231 3.87 -9.57 7.58
C LEU A 231 5.18 -9.56 8.37
N ALA A 232 5.38 -8.61 9.28
CA ALA A 232 6.57 -8.56 10.13
C ALA A 232 6.72 -9.82 10.98
N HIS A 233 5.65 -10.27 11.65
CA HIS A 233 5.66 -11.49 12.43
C HIS A 233 5.88 -12.74 11.56
N GLN A 234 5.34 -12.77 10.34
CA GLN A 234 5.56 -13.85 9.38
C GLN A 234 7.04 -13.97 9.00
N GLU A 235 7.70 -12.84 8.69
CA GLU A 235 9.13 -12.80 8.34
C GLU A 235 10.03 -13.20 9.53
N MET A 236 9.57 -12.98 10.77
CA MET A 236 10.23 -13.47 12.00
C MET A 236 9.93 -14.95 12.30
N GLY A 237 9.14 -15.65 11.50
CA GLY A 237 8.70 -17.03 11.75
C GLY A 237 7.67 -17.16 12.88
N GLN A 238 7.12 -16.07 13.37
CA GLN A 238 6.13 -16.04 14.46
C GLN A 238 4.71 -16.23 13.90
N ILE A 239 4.45 -17.39 13.31
CA ILE A 239 3.25 -17.66 12.50
C ILE A 239 1.95 -17.46 13.29
N ASN A 240 1.90 -17.81 14.59
CA ASN A 240 0.72 -17.60 15.42
C ASN A 240 0.35 -16.11 15.56
N GLU A 241 1.33 -15.26 15.83
CA GLU A 241 1.11 -13.81 15.92
C GLU A 241 0.72 -13.22 14.56
N ALA A 242 1.40 -13.64 13.48
CA ALA A 242 1.06 -13.28 12.13
C ALA A 242 -0.41 -13.61 11.80
N THR A 243 -0.86 -14.81 12.12
CA THR A 243 -2.26 -15.25 11.93
C THR A 243 -3.24 -14.38 12.72
N ARG A 244 -2.91 -14.04 13.96
CA ARG A 244 -3.74 -13.19 14.82
C ARG A 244 -3.95 -11.80 14.21
N TYR A 245 -2.88 -11.17 13.70
CA TYR A 245 -2.99 -9.85 13.07
C TYR A 245 -3.65 -9.91 11.68
N ALA A 246 -3.40 -10.96 10.90
CA ALA A 246 -4.09 -11.18 9.63
C ALA A 246 -5.62 -11.32 9.83
N GLN A 247 -6.05 -12.01 10.89
CA GLN A 247 -7.47 -12.16 11.22
C GLN A 247 -8.12 -10.81 11.59
N LYS A 248 -7.39 -9.95 12.33
CA LYS A 248 -7.88 -8.58 12.62
C LYS A 248 -8.04 -7.76 11.34
N ALA A 249 -7.07 -7.81 10.42
CA ALA A 249 -7.13 -7.12 9.14
C ALA A 249 -8.31 -7.64 8.30
N LEU A 250 -8.50 -8.97 8.22
CA LEU A 250 -9.62 -9.59 7.50
C LEU A 250 -10.98 -9.11 8.01
N THR A 251 -11.18 -9.08 9.32
CA THR A 251 -12.43 -8.61 9.94
C THR A 251 -12.76 -7.17 9.51
N ILE A 252 -11.75 -6.33 9.42
CA ILE A 252 -11.92 -4.95 8.94
C ILE A 252 -12.26 -4.91 7.45
N HIS A 253 -11.55 -5.67 6.61
CA HIS A 253 -11.83 -5.73 5.18
C HIS A 253 -13.24 -6.26 4.88
N GLU A 254 -13.74 -7.21 5.68
CA GLU A 254 -15.12 -7.69 5.62
C GLU A 254 -16.12 -6.57 5.98
N THR A 255 -15.84 -5.82 7.03
CA THR A 255 -16.67 -4.69 7.48
C THR A 255 -16.74 -3.59 6.41
N LEU A 256 -15.60 -3.26 5.79
CA LEU A 256 -15.48 -2.27 4.72
C LEU A 256 -16.02 -2.77 3.36
N ARG A 257 -16.33 -4.07 3.24
CA ARG A 257 -16.69 -4.74 1.98
C ARG A 257 -15.63 -4.56 0.89
N ASP A 258 -14.37 -4.41 1.27
CA ASP A 258 -13.23 -4.37 0.36
C ASP A 258 -12.89 -5.79 -0.09
N ARG A 259 -13.52 -6.21 -1.18
CA ARG A 259 -13.43 -7.58 -1.69
C ARG A 259 -12.01 -7.98 -2.10
N LEU A 260 -11.24 -7.06 -2.69
CA LEU A 260 -9.87 -7.33 -3.09
C LEU A 260 -8.97 -7.58 -1.88
N SER A 261 -8.97 -6.67 -0.90
CA SER A 261 -8.19 -6.82 0.32
C SER A 261 -8.66 -8.02 1.16
N GLN A 262 -9.96 -8.32 1.14
CA GLN A 262 -10.53 -9.52 1.76
C GLN A 262 -9.94 -10.80 1.14
N ALA A 263 -9.91 -10.92 -0.20
CA ALA A 263 -9.34 -12.09 -0.88
C ALA A 263 -7.85 -12.28 -0.54
N ARG A 264 -7.07 -11.21 -0.58
CA ARG A 264 -5.65 -11.24 -0.20
C ARG A 264 -5.45 -11.66 1.26
N SER A 265 -6.23 -11.11 2.20
CA SER A 265 -6.12 -11.47 3.61
C SER A 265 -6.50 -12.93 3.86
N LEU A 266 -7.51 -13.44 3.16
CA LEU A 266 -7.89 -14.85 3.21
C LEU A 266 -6.78 -15.76 2.67
N ASN A 267 -6.15 -15.40 1.55
CA ASN A 267 -5.02 -16.16 1.00
C ASN A 267 -3.83 -16.19 1.99
N ASN A 268 -3.47 -15.04 2.55
CA ASN A 268 -2.39 -14.97 3.53
C ASN A 268 -2.67 -15.81 4.77
N LEU A 269 -3.91 -15.78 5.28
CA LEU A 269 -4.34 -16.67 6.38
C LEU A 269 -4.24 -18.14 5.97
N GLY A 270 -4.71 -18.49 4.77
CA GLY A 270 -4.61 -19.83 4.22
C GLY A 270 -3.17 -20.32 4.18
N TRP A 271 -2.25 -19.49 3.68
CA TRP A 271 -0.82 -19.81 3.66
C TRP A 271 -0.23 -20.04 5.06
N MET A 272 -0.56 -19.21 6.04
CA MET A 272 -0.10 -19.37 7.42
C MET A 272 -0.64 -20.66 8.04
N LEU A 273 -1.91 -20.98 7.79
CA LEU A 273 -2.54 -22.20 8.28
C LEU A 273 -1.94 -23.46 7.64
N VAL A 274 -1.53 -23.40 6.35
CA VAL A 274 -0.74 -24.49 5.72
C VAL A 274 0.57 -24.69 6.48
N LYS A 275 1.27 -23.63 6.86
CA LYS A 275 2.52 -23.72 7.65
C LYS A 275 2.31 -24.28 9.04
N LEU A 276 1.14 -24.06 9.64
CA LEU A 276 0.75 -24.62 10.95
C LEU A 276 0.23 -26.07 10.85
N GLY A 277 0.03 -26.60 9.63
CA GLY A 277 -0.55 -27.93 9.43
C GLY A 277 -2.08 -27.96 9.60
N GLU A 278 -2.74 -26.81 9.70
CA GLU A 278 -4.19 -26.68 9.85
C GLU A 278 -4.90 -26.73 8.48
N HIS A 279 -4.74 -27.84 7.75
CA HIS A 279 -5.11 -27.96 6.35
C HIS A 279 -6.60 -27.71 6.07
N THR A 280 -7.51 -28.17 6.93
CA THR A 280 -8.96 -27.97 6.74
C THR A 280 -9.35 -26.48 6.79
N SER A 281 -8.79 -25.75 7.78
CA SER A 281 -9.01 -24.31 7.90
C SER A 281 -8.35 -23.56 6.75
N ALA A 282 -7.13 -23.96 6.36
CA ALA A 282 -6.42 -23.40 5.23
C ALA A 282 -7.24 -23.48 3.93
N ARG A 283 -7.76 -24.68 3.62
CA ARG A 283 -8.60 -24.92 2.44
C ARG A 283 -9.79 -24.00 2.40
N THR A 284 -10.51 -23.86 3.50
CA THR A 284 -11.69 -22.98 3.61
C THR A 284 -11.35 -21.54 3.26
N HIS A 285 -10.23 -21.02 3.75
CA HIS A 285 -9.81 -19.64 3.48
C HIS A 285 -9.32 -19.45 2.04
N ILE A 286 -8.50 -20.37 1.53
CA ILE A 286 -7.96 -20.29 0.17
C ILE A 286 -9.07 -20.38 -0.88
N GLU A 287 -9.98 -21.34 -0.77
CA GLU A 287 -11.11 -21.48 -1.70
C GLU A 287 -12.04 -20.28 -1.66
N ARG A 288 -12.24 -19.66 -0.48
CA ARG A 288 -12.99 -18.42 -0.35
C ARG A 288 -12.28 -17.25 -1.03
N ALA A 289 -10.94 -17.17 -0.94
CA ALA A 289 -10.15 -16.16 -1.64
C ALA A 289 -10.27 -16.30 -3.16
N ILE A 290 -10.12 -17.52 -3.68
CA ILE A 290 -10.27 -17.83 -5.10
C ILE A 290 -11.67 -17.47 -5.60
N ARG A 291 -12.73 -17.87 -4.89
CA ARG A 291 -14.11 -17.55 -5.24
C ARG A 291 -14.36 -16.05 -5.32
N ILE A 292 -13.84 -15.27 -4.36
CA ILE A 292 -13.95 -13.81 -4.41
C ILE A 292 -13.23 -13.25 -5.63
N ALA A 293 -12.06 -13.77 -5.97
CA ALA A 293 -11.30 -13.32 -7.12
C ALA A 293 -12.05 -13.61 -8.43
N GLU A 294 -12.65 -14.79 -8.55
CA GLU A 294 -13.49 -15.18 -9.71
C GLU A 294 -14.73 -14.27 -9.84
N GLU A 295 -15.48 -14.07 -8.74
CA GLU A 295 -16.65 -13.17 -8.69
C GLU A 295 -16.31 -11.75 -9.13
N GLN A 296 -15.14 -11.24 -8.73
CA GLN A 296 -14.66 -9.91 -9.06
C GLN A 296 -13.89 -9.84 -10.39
N ARG A 297 -13.69 -10.96 -11.07
CA ARG A 297 -12.89 -11.10 -12.31
C ARG A 297 -11.48 -10.51 -12.14
N LEU A 298 -10.86 -10.80 -10.99
CA LEU A 298 -9.50 -10.36 -10.72
C LEU A 298 -8.52 -11.19 -11.56
N GLU A 299 -7.89 -10.58 -12.54
CA GLU A 299 -6.89 -11.25 -13.37
C GLU A 299 -5.54 -11.33 -12.67
N THR A 300 -5.17 -10.27 -11.92
CA THR A 300 -3.91 -10.20 -11.17
C THR A 300 -4.09 -10.73 -9.75
N GLY A 301 -3.11 -11.51 -9.27
CA GLY A 301 -3.10 -12.12 -7.93
C GLY A 301 -3.77 -13.49 -7.84
N MET A 302 -4.51 -13.95 -8.86
CA MET A 302 -5.09 -15.30 -8.88
C MET A 302 -4.00 -16.37 -8.87
N SER A 303 -2.89 -16.15 -9.57
CA SER A 303 -1.73 -17.05 -9.58
C SER A 303 -1.18 -17.29 -8.17
N GLU A 304 -1.12 -16.27 -7.32
CA GLU A 304 -0.68 -16.37 -5.92
C GLU A 304 -1.63 -17.26 -5.10
N PHE A 305 -2.95 -17.12 -5.29
CA PHE A 305 -3.94 -17.95 -4.59
C PHE A 305 -3.84 -19.42 -5.02
N LEU A 306 -3.61 -19.67 -6.30
CA LEU A 306 -3.37 -21.03 -6.81
C LEU A 306 -2.06 -21.62 -6.28
N VAL A 307 -1.00 -20.84 -6.14
CA VAL A 307 0.25 -21.29 -5.52
C VAL A 307 0.02 -21.71 -4.07
N THR A 308 -0.74 -20.94 -3.31
CA THR A 308 -1.08 -21.30 -1.93
C THR A 308 -1.94 -22.58 -1.89
N LEU A 309 -2.86 -22.77 -2.83
CA LEU A 309 -3.63 -24.00 -2.96
C LEU A 309 -2.73 -25.19 -3.31
N ALA A 310 -1.80 -25.02 -4.26
CA ALA A 310 -0.84 -26.08 -4.63
C ALA A 310 0.05 -26.49 -3.44
N GLN A 311 0.45 -25.54 -2.59
CA GLN A 311 1.18 -25.86 -1.34
C GLN A 311 0.34 -26.66 -0.37
N LEU A 312 -0.96 -26.34 -0.25
CA LEU A 312 -1.90 -27.11 0.58
C LEU A 312 -2.03 -28.54 0.07
N GLU A 313 -2.30 -28.74 -1.22
CA GLU A 313 -2.45 -30.05 -1.85
C GLU A 313 -1.16 -30.89 -1.70
N LEU A 314 0.01 -30.25 -1.88
CA LEU A 314 1.31 -30.85 -1.63
C LEU A 314 1.48 -31.28 -0.15
N GLY A 315 1.00 -30.47 0.78
CA GLY A 315 1.02 -30.75 2.23
C GLY A 315 0.11 -31.92 2.61
N GLU A 316 -1.06 -32.04 1.99
CA GLU A 316 -1.99 -33.15 2.16
C GLU A 316 -1.55 -34.43 1.43
N GLY A 317 -0.57 -34.33 0.53
CA GLY A 317 -0.02 -35.46 -0.21
C GLY A 317 -0.73 -35.78 -1.52
N ASP A 318 -1.66 -34.93 -1.97
CA ASP A 318 -2.28 -35.05 -3.31
C ASP A 318 -1.34 -34.43 -4.35
N LEU A 319 -0.34 -35.21 -4.77
CA LEU A 319 0.71 -34.75 -5.69
C LEU A 319 0.18 -34.43 -7.08
N ASP A 320 -0.83 -35.17 -7.55
CA ASP A 320 -1.41 -34.96 -8.87
C ASP A 320 -2.18 -33.62 -8.91
N ARG A 321 -3.01 -33.39 -7.90
CA ARG A 321 -3.74 -32.12 -7.77
C ARG A 321 -2.82 -30.94 -7.54
N ALA A 322 -1.81 -31.09 -6.69
CA ALA A 322 -0.79 -30.06 -6.47
C ALA A 322 -0.08 -29.67 -7.77
N ALA A 323 0.29 -30.65 -8.61
CA ALA A 323 0.95 -30.42 -9.87
C ALA A 323 0.02 -29.73 -10.90
N GLU A 324 -1.24 -30.13 -10.95
CA GLU A 324 -2.24 -29.50 -11.82
C GLU A 324 -2.41 -28.01 -11.48
N VAL A 325 -2.64 -27.71 -10.18
CA VAL A 325 -2.86 -26.34 -9.70
C VAL A 325 -1.60 -25.47 -9.88
N ALA A 326 -0.41 -26.04 -9.62
CA ALA A 326 0.85 -25.33 -9.83
C ALA A 326 1.07 -24.96 -11.32
N ARG A 327 0.71 -25.86 -12.27
CA ARG A 327 0.79 -25.53 -13.70
C ARG A 327 -0.20 -24.46 -14.11
N GLN A 328 -1.43 -24.48 -13.57
CA GLN A 328 -2.42 -23.41 -13.78
C GLN A 328 -1.89 -22.06 -13.28
N ALA A 329 -1.25 -22.04 -12.12
CA ALA A 329 -0.61 -20.84 -11.61
C ALA A 329 0.48 -20.32 -12.56
N ILE A 330 1.36 -21.19 -13.08
CA ILE A 330 2.42 -20.83 -14.04
C ILE A 330 1.84 -20.20 -15.32
N GLU A 331 0.77 -20.76 -15.87
CA GLU A 331 0.11 -20.20 -17.07
C GLU A 331 -0.35 -18.76 -16.84
N LEU A 332 -0.90 -18.46 -15.66
CA LEU A 332 -1.32 -17.10 -15.30
C LEU A 332 -0.11 -16.18 -15.11
N THR A 333 0.96 -16.66 -14.46
CA THR A 333 2.17 -15.83 -14.23
C THR A 333 2.83 -15.42 -15.55
N VAL A 334 2.86 -16.27 -16.56
CA VAL A 334 3.37 -15.93 -17.89
C VAL A 334 2.51 -14.84 -18.55
N ARG A 335 1.20 -14.94 -18.39
CA ARG A 335 0.25 -13.98 -18.98
C ARG A 335 0.35 -12.59 -18.34
N HIS A 336 0.60 -12.53 -17.04
CA HIS A 336 0.61 -11.28 -16.26
C HIS A 336 2.00 -10.78 -15.85
N GLY A 337 3.07 -11.53 -16.19
CA GLY A 337 4.44 -11.15 -15.86
C GLY A 337 4.78 -11.30 -14.37
N GLU A 338 4.09 -12.18 -13.63
CA GLU A 338 4.21 -12.36 -12.16
C GLU A 338 5.38 -13.30 -11.80
N MET A 339 6.62 -12.87 -12.07
CA MET A 339 7.82 -13.72 -11.94
C MET A 339 8.07 -14.24 -10.52
N ALA A 340 7.65 -13.51 -9.48
CA ALA A 340 7.78 -13.97 -8.08
C ALA A 340 6.95 -15.23 -7.83
N THR A 341 5.72 -15.22 -8.27
CA THR A 341 4.77 -16.32 -8.14
C THR A 341 5.19 -17.50 -9.04
N ALA A 342 5.73 -17.20 -10.25
CA ALA A 342 6.29 -18.23 -11.14
C ALA A 342 7.43 -19.01 -10.46
N ALA A 343 8.35 -18.32 -9.79
CA ALA A 343 9.46 -18.96 -9.08
C ALA A 343 8.97 -19.95 -8.01
N GLU A 344 7.94 -19.55 -7.26
CA GLU A 344 7.35 -20.38 -6.22
C GLU A 344 6.59 -21.59 -6.79
N ALA A 345 5.79 -21.39 -7.84
CA ALA A 345 5.06 -22.45 -8.53
C ALA A 345 6.01 -23.52 -9.12
N HIS A 346 7.12 -23.09 -9.74
CA HIS A 346 8.14 -24.01 -10.22
C HIS A 346 8.85 -24.76 -9.09
N ALA A 347 9.13 -24.11 -7.96
CA ALA A 347 9.70 -24.80 -6.79
C ALA A 347 8.76 -25.87 -6.21
N ILE A 348 7.44 -25.63 -6.24
CA ILE A 348 6.44 -26.63 -5.86
C ILE A 348 6.50 -27.83 -6.80
N LEU A 349 6.54 -27.61 -8.13
CA LEU A 349 6.70 -28.69 -9.10
C LEU A 349 7.99 -29.47 -8.87
N GLY A 350 9.09 -28.82 -8.54
CA GLY A 350 10.35 -29.48 -8.18
C GLY A 350 10.22 -30.40 -6.96
N ARG A 351 9.53 -29.95 -5.91
CA ARG A 351 9.23 -30.77 -4.72
C ARG A 351 8.31 -31.95 -5.06
N ILE A 352 7.33 -31.77 -5.91
CA ILE A 352 6.44 -32.85 -6.39
C ILE A 352 7.22 -33.90 -7.17
N ALA A 353 8.04 -33.47 -8.12
CA ALA A 353 8.88 -34.36 -8.91
C ALA A 353 9.83 -35.19 -8.05
N ALA A 354 10.46 -34.54 -7.05
CA ALA A 354 11.31 -35.22 -6.08
C ALA A 354 10.55 -36.29 -5.26
N ARG A 355 9.33 -35.99 -4.79
CA ARG A 355 8.47 -36.93 -4.09
C ARG A 355 8.04 -38.12 -4.97
N ASN A 356 7.89 -37.90 -6.28
CA ASN A 356 7.61 -38.92 -7.28
C ASN A 356 8.87 -39.70 -7.68
N GLY A 357 10.05 -39.39 -7.16
CA GLY A 357 11.31 -40.06 -7.47
C GLY A 357 11.89 -39.68 -8.83
N SER A 358 11.42 -38.58 -9.46
CA SER A 358 11.95 -38.07 -10.73
C SER A 358 12.95 -36.94 -10.50
N ASP A 359 14.23 -37.32 -10.24
CA ASP A 359 15.30 -36.37 -9.97
C ASP A 359 15.53 -35.37 -11.11
N ALA A 360 15.48 -35.83 -12.36
CA ALA A 360 15.69 -34.99 -13.52
C ALA A 360 14.62 -33.90 -13.65
N ASP A 361 13.35 -34.26 -13.48
CA ASP A 361 12.25 -33.28 -13.53
C ASP A 361 12.30 -32.31 -12.34
N ALA A 362 12.76 -32.78 -11.19
CA ALA A 362 12.97 -31.92 -10.01
C ALA A 362 14.05 -30.87 -10.30
N ASP A 363 15.19 -31.29 -10.85
CA ASP A 363 16.29 -30.40 -11.19
C ASP A 363 15.89 -29.37 -12.25
N GLU A 364 15.12 -29.79 -13.28
CA GLU A 364 14.58 -28.88 -14.32
C GLU A 364 13.63 -27.84 -13.70
N ALA A 365 12.71 -28.26 -12.87
CA ALA A 365 11.75 -27.38 -12.22
C ALA A 365 12.44 -26.36 -11.31
N PHE A 366 13.44 -26.78 -10.50
CA PHE A 366 14.21 -25.85 -9.68
C PHE A 366 15.09 -24.91 -10.50
N ALA A 367 15.62 -25.35 -11.65
CA ALA A 367 16.34 -24.48 -12.57
C ALA A 367 15.41 -23.37 -13.13
N ALA A 368 14.17 -23.71 -13.49
CA ALA A 368 13.16 -22.74 -13.91
C ALA A 368 12.79 -21.77 -12.77
N ALA A 369 12.62 -22.27 -11.53
CA ALA A 369 12.37 -21.46 -10.34
C ALA A 369 13.49 -20.43 -10.11
N LEU A 370 14.75 -20.86 -10.19
CA LEU A 370 15.91 -19.98 -10.04
C LEU A 370 16.02 -18.95 -11.16
N ALA A 371 15.67 -19.32 -12.40
CA ALA A 371 15.65 -18.39 -13.53
C ALA A 371 14.60 -17.29 -13.31
N ALA A 372 13.38 -17.66 -12.89
CA ALA A 372 12.32 -16.71 -12.58
C ALA A 372 12.70 -15.79 -11.40
N ALA A 373 13.30 -16.34 -10.34
CA ALA A 373 13.73 -15.55 -9.18
C ALA A 373 14.87 -14.56 -9.51
N LYS A 374 15.78 -14.92 -10.43
CA LYS A 374 16.88 -14.02 -10.89
C LYS A 374 16.37 -12.80 -11.65
N THR A 375 15.31 -12.94 -12.44
CA THR A 375 14.74 -11.81 -13.21
C THR A 375 14.19 -10.71 -12.30
N LEU A 376 13.85 -11.04 -11.05
CA LEU A 376 13.34 -10.08 -10.07
C LEU A 376 14.43 -9.24 -9.40
N GLY A 377 15.70 -9.70 -9.43
CA GLY A 377 16.75 -9.09 -8.64
C GLY A 377 16.55 -9.20 -7.11
N SER A 378 15.55 -9.97 -6.66
CA SER A 378 15.19 -10.11 -5.25
C SER A 378 16.04 -11.18 -4.56
N GLY A 379 16.95 -10.76 -3.68
CA GLY A 379 17.77 -11.68 -2.88
C GLY A 379 16.92 -12.63 -2.01
N ALA A 380 15.83 -12.14 -1.43
CA ALA A 380 14.95 -12.95 -0.58
C ALA A 380 14.30 -14.12 -1.34
N ARG A 381 13.80 -13.88 -2.56
CA ARG A 381 13.19 -14.96 -3.37
C ARG A 381 14.23 -15.98 -3.83
N LEU A 382 15.43 -15.52 -4.21
CA LEU A 382 16.53 -16.44 -4.51
C LEU A 382 16.91 -17.31 -3.32
N THR A 383 16.99 -16.72 -2.13
CA THR A 383 17.23 -17.46 -0.88
C THR A 383 16.21 -18.57 -0.70
N GLN A 384 14.92 -18.26 -0.78
CA GLN A 384 13.84 -19.25 -0.60
C GLN A 384 13.92 -20.40 -1.60
N VAL A 385 14.18 -20.13 -2.88
CA VAL A 385 14.30 -21.18 -3.90
C VAL A 385 15.55 -22.03 -3.68
N HIS A 386 16.67 -21.43 -3.29
CA HIS A 386 17.91 -22.17 -2.98
C HIS A 386 17.74 -23.07 -1.77
N GLU A 387 17.06 -22.60 -0.70
CA GLU A 387 16.76 -23.39 0.49
C GLU A 387 15.85 -24.58 0.14
N ALA A 388 14.76 -24.33 -0.60
CA ALA A 388 13.85 -25.40 -1.01
C ALA A 388 14.53 -26.47 -1.88
N TYR A 389 15.45 -26.05 -2.75
CA TYR A 389 16.21 -26.99 -3.57
C TYR A 389 17.25 -27.75 -2.74
N ALA A 390 17.90 -27.09 -1.79
CA ALA A 390 18.84 -27.75 -0.88
C ALA A 390 18.15 -28.85 -0.06
N GLU A 391 16.94 -28.61 0.47
CA GLU A 391 16.14 -29.63 1.18
C GLU A 391 15.90 -30.89 0.32
N VAL A 392 15.55 -30.70 -0.97
CA VAL A 392 15.34 -31.81 -1.89
C VAL A 392 16.64 -32.57 -2.17
N LEU A 393 17.76 -31.85 -2.37
CA LEU A 393 19.07 -32.44 -2.62
C LEU A 393 19.58 -33.21 -1.40
N GLU A 394 19.35 -32.69 -0.18
CA GLU A 394 19.67 -33.38 1.06
C GLU A 394 18.86 -34.70 1.22
N ALA A 395 17.56 -34.66 0.95
CA ALA A 395 16.70 -35.84 1.00
C ALA A 395 17.13 -36.92 0.00
N ARG A 396 17.69 -36.56 -1.13
CA ARG A 396 18.23 -37.42 -2.17
C ARG A 396 19.68 -37.91 -1.90
N GLY A 397 20.33 -37.31 -0.86
CA GLY A 397 21.69 -37.66 -0.43
C GLY A 397 22.80 -36.88 -1.18
N ASP A 398 22.47 -35.93 -2.06
CA ASP A 398 23.45 -35.05 -2.72
C ASP A 398 23.84 -33.85 -1.82
N LEU A 399 24.57 -34.18 -0.75
CA LEU A 399 25.01 -33.21 0.25
C LEU A 399 25.95 -32.11 -0.33
N VAL A 400 26.67 -32.45 -1.41
CA VAL A 400 27.59 -31.48 -2.06
C VAL A 400 26.81 -30.41 -2.80
N ALA A 401 25.83 -30.80 -3.59
CA ALA A 401 24.95 -29.84 -4.27
C ALA A 401 24.09 -29.06 -3.27
N ALA A 402 23.52 -29.73 -2.25
CA ALA A 402 22.76 -29.08 -1.18
C ALA A 402 23.57 -27.95 -0.51
N ASN A 403 24.79 -28.25 -0.08
CA ASN A 403 25.68 -27.24 0.54
C ASN A 403 26.00 -26.08 -0.39
N ARG A 404 26.14 -26.34 -1.69
CA ARG A 404 26.33 -25.27 -2.69
C ARG A 404 25.10 -24.33 -2.72
N HIS A 405 23.89 -24.85 -2.76
CA HIS A 405 22.68 -24.08 -2.74
C HIS A 405 22.48 -23.29 -1.44
N LEU A 406 22.77 -23.88 -0.28
CA LEU A 406 22.73 -23.16 1.01
C LEU A 406 23.73 -21.98 1.04
N ARG A 407 24.93 -22.13 0.47
CA ARG A 407 25.87 -21.01 0.33
C ARG A 407 25.35 -19.91 -0.57
N HIS A 408 24.66 -20.26 -1.66
CA HIS A 408 24.01 -19.27 -2.52
C HIS A 408 22.86 -18.57 -1.80
N ALA A 409 22.07 -19.28 -1.00
CA ALA A 409 21.02 -18.68 -0.17
C ALA A 409 21.60 -17.63 0.78
N ILE A 410 22.67 -17.98 1.52
CA ILE A 410 23.36 -17.05 2.43
C ILE A 410 23.93 -15.83 1.68
N ALA A 411 24.51 -16.06 0.49
CA ALA A 411 25.07 -14.97 -0.32
C ALA A 411 24.01 -14.02 -0.84
N SER A 412 22.84 -14.55 -1.21
CA SER A 412 21.69 -13.76 -1.71
C SER A 412 20.99 -12.96 -0.60
N HIS A 413 21.13 -13.38 0.66
CA HIS A 413 20.56 -12.69 1.82
C HIS A 413 21.38 -11.47 2.27
N ARG A 414 22.64 -11.31 1.80
CA ARG A 414 23.48 -10.17 2.20
C ARG A 414 23.04 -8.91 1.44
N PRO A 415 22.77 -7.79 2.15
CA PRO A 415 22.52 -6.50 1.50
C PRO A 415 23.75 -6.10 0.68
N ALA A 416 23.53 -5.55 -0.52
CA ALA A 416 24.57 -5.12 -1.44
C ALA A 416 25.61 -4.13 -0.83
N ALA A 417 25.20 -3.38 0.20
CA ALA A 417 26.05 -2.43 0.93
C ALA A 417 27.27 -3.04 1.63
N LEU A 418 27.31 -4.36 1.88
CA LEU A 418 28.48 -5.03 2.48
C LEU A 418 29.53 -5.51 1.46
N LEU A 419 29.21 -5.47 0.17
CA LEU A 419 30.15 -5.85 -0.89
C LEU A 419 31.08 -4.70 -1.30
N GLU A 420 30.64 -3.45 -1.18
CA GLU A 420 31.45 -2.28 -1.52
C GLU A 420 32.52 -1.97 -0.47
N SER A 421 32.32 -2.33 0.80
CA SER A 421 33.32 -2.10 1.85
C SER A 421 34.54 -3.02 1.81
N ARG A 422 34.51 -4.12 1.06
CA ARG A 422 35.67 -5.01 0.87
C ARG A 422 36.52 -4.69 -0.36
N SER A 423 35.97 -3.97 -1.34
CA SER A 423 36.69 -3.50 -2.52
C SER A 423 37.54 -2.24 -2.25
N ALA A 424 37.28 -1.56 -1.11
CA ALA A 424 38.01 -0.37 -0.69
C ALA A 424 39.23 -0.66 0.23
N ILE A 425 39.53 -1.94 0.53
CA ILE A 425 40.59 -2.38 1.44
C ILE A 425 41.55 -3.39 0.73
N ALA A 426 41.49 -3.48 -0.59
CA ALA A 426 42.46 -4.29 -1.35
C ALA A 426 43.31 -3.42 -2.26
#